data_5329df1d807772f674044774ff6e6b7c
#
_entry.id   5329df1d807772f674044774ff6e6b7c
#
_cell.length_a   1.000
_cell.length_b   1.000
_cell.length_c   1.000
_cell.angle_alpha   90.00
_cell.angle_beta   90.00
_cell.angle_gamma   90.00
#
_symmetry.space_group_name_H-M   'P 1'
#
loop_
_entity.id
_entity.type
_entity.pdbx_description
1 polymer ?
#
loop_
_entity_poly.entity_id
_entity_poly.type
_entity_poly.pdbx_seq_one_letter_code
_entity_poly.pdbx_strand_id
1 'polypeptide(L)'
;MDKSTDLSNPGDIQKYTLPPNAKTQFEDIRKLLQGKRPVIFLDYDGTLAPIVSRPDQAFMTETMRAAVKTVAQKFTTAVVSGRSTAKVINFVQLDELFYAGSHGLDITGPSNVDATQRRHRSGGVEDGGGGGGGSGSSPDDNGAGENKENTDDPISLRKRTASGLGEDGKSEPPVKHRVASTFLPVLNSCRNKILNSIESKLGTDSMVEIEDNLLTFSVHYRNAINFSAEQVREVIDAILIEKEYENTLICTAGKMVYEVRPQVEWNKGAAVLWLLETLGLNDLDNVIPLYLGDDVTDEDAFLALSKSNWKGKYASIVVQGEKDTVVGEGLVGVGCMHRNTNALWSLRGTEEVQGFLELIGGL
;
A
#
# COMPACT_ATOMS: atom_id res chain seq x y z
N MET A 1 -3.11 2.78 44.65
CA MET A 1 -2.29 3.99 44.51
C MET A 1 -2.43 4.46 43.06
N ASP A 2 -3.28 5.40 42.95
CA ASP A 2 -3.75 6.02 41.69
C ASP A 2 -2.65 6.91 41.13
N LYS A 3 -2.25 6.69 39.88
CA LYS A 3 -1.41 7.63 39.10
C LYS A 3 -2.25 8.24 38.01
N SER A 4 -3.09 9.19 38.42
CA SER A 4 -3.63 10.19 37.50
C SER A 4 -2.48 11.02 36.97
N THR A 5 -2.13 10.85 35.70
CA THR A 5 -1.23 11.76 34.98
C THR A 5 -1.96 13.08 34.73
N ASP A 6 -1.56 14.08 35.45
CA ASP A 6 -1.96 15.48 35.34
C ASP A 6 -1.54 16.04 33.97
N LEU A 7 -2.51 16.36 33.11
CA LEU A 7 -2.34 16.92 31.76
C LEU A 7 -2.46 18.46 31.77
N SER A 8 -2.02 19.14 32.82
CA SER A 8 -2.11 20.58 32.94
C SER A 8 -0.74 21.26 33.02
N ASN A 9 0.02 21.23 31.91
CA ASN A 9 1.12 22.15 31.73
C ASN A 9 1.11 22.74 30.29
N PRO A 10 0.66 23.99 30.06
CA PRO A 10 0.59 24.60 28.72
C PRO A 10 1.95 24.98 28.10
N GLY A 11 3.06 24.53 28.71
CA GLY A 11 4.41 24.98 28.38
C GLY A 11 5.22 24.14 27.38
N ASP A 12 4.85 22.90 27.12
CA ASP A 12 5.58 21.98 26.25
C ASP A 12 4.80 21.67 24.96
N ILE A 13 4.51 22.68 24.15
CA ILE A 13 4.27 22.47 22.73
C ILE A 13 5.62 22.13 22.13
N GLN A 14 5.95 20.82 22.08
CA GLN A 14 7.06 20.32 21.29
C GLN A 14 6.85 20.82 19.84
N LYS A 15 7.67 21.77 19.42
CA LYS A 15 7.68 22.25 18.02
C LYS A 15 8.08 21.08 17.14
N TYR A 16 7.08 20.39 16.57
CA TYR A 16 7.34 19.39 15.55
C TYR A 16 7.89 20.09 14.31
N THR A 17 9.17 19.89 14.03
CA THR A 17 9.79 20.35 12.80
C THR A 17 9.52 19.32 11.72
N LEU A 18 8.81 19.75 10.67
CA LEU A 18 8.62 18.93 9.48
C LEU A 18 9.96 18.60 8.83
N PRO A 19 10.10 17.42 8.22
CA PRO A 19 11.21 17.15 7.33
C PRO A 19 11.31 18.19 6.21
N PRO A 20 12.50 18.43 5.64
CA PRO A 20 12.69 19.36 4.56
C PRO A 20 11.82 19.02 3.35
N ASN A 21 11.40 20.04 2.59
CA ASN A 21 10.54 19.83 1.43
C ASN A 21 11.31 19.19 0.26
N ALA A 22 10.78 18.07 -0.26
CA ALA A 22 11.42 17.26 -1.29
C ALA A 22 11.61 18.00 -2.62
N LYS A 23 10.72 18.93 -2.99
CA LYS A 23 10.86 19.73 -4.22
C LYS A 23 11.95 20.78 -4.09
N THR A 24 12.02 21.47 -2.95
CA THR A 24 13.06 22.50 -2.71
C THR A 24 14.44 21.87 -2.52
N GLN A 25 14.51 20.64 -2.04
CA GLN A 25 15.75 19.86 -1.88
C GLN A 25 15.89 18.75 -2.92
N PHE A 26 15.26 18.90 -4.08
CA PHE A 26 15.29 17.87 -5.12
C PHE A 26 16.71 17.50 -5.57
N GLU A 27 17.65 18.44 -5.51
CA GLU A 27 19.04 18.20 -5.87
C GLU A 27 19.72 17.15 -4.97
N ASP A 28 19.36 17.08 -3.69
CA ASP A 28 19.89 16.05 -2.79
C ASP A 28 19.30 14.68 -3.09
N ILE A 29 18.02 14.63 -3.43
CA ILE A 29 17.37 13.39 -3.90
C ILE A 29 17.98 12.98 -5.25
N ARG A 30 18.21 13.91 -6.17
CA ARG A 30 18.86 13.63 -7.45
C ARG A 30 20.26 13.04 -7.28
N LYS A 31 21.05 13.55 -6.33
CA LYS A 31 22.37 12.97 -5.99
C LYS A 31 22.25 11.54 -5.44
N LEU A 32 21.25 11.30 -4.55
CA LEU A 32 20.96 9.95 -4.04
C LEU A 32 20.65 8.95 -5.16
N LEU A 33 19.93 9.40 -6.19
CA LEU A 33 19.50 8.59 -7.34
C LEU A 33 20.56 8.48 -8.44
N GLN A 34 21.62 9.30 -8.42
CA GLN A 34 22.60 9.34 -9.49
C GLN A 34 23.29 8.00 -9.71
N GLY A 35 23.16 7.45 -10.92
CA GLY A 35 23.73 6.14 -11.28
C GLY A 35 23.03 4.95 -10.58
N LYS A 36 21.87 5.18 -9.98
CA LYS A 36 21.08 4.17 -9.31
C LYS A 36 19.78 3.90 -10.07
N ARG A 37 19.11 2.82 -9.70
CA ARG A 37 17.79 2.42 -10.21
C ARG A 37 16.71 2.77 -9.18
N PRO A 38 15.94 3.83 -9.38
CA PRO A 38 14.81 4.15 -8.52
C PRO A 38 13.71 3.09 -8.62
N VAL A 39 13.07 2.79 -7.48
CA VAL A 39 11.83 2.01 -7.39
C VAL A 39 10.83 2.84 -6.62
N ILE A 40 9.70 3.17 -7.23
CA ILE A 40 8.78 4.16 -6.72
C ILE A 40 7.55 3.47 -6.11
N PHE A 41 7.24 3.78 -4.86
CA PHE A 41 6.05 3.33 -4.15
C PHE A 41 5.20 4.54 -3.82
N LEU A 42 3.94 4.51 -4.20
CA LEU A 42 2.99 5.62 -4.08
C LEU A 42 1.76 5.17 -3.30
N ASP A 43 1.42 5.85 -2.22
CA ASP A 43 0.08 5.74 -1.68
C ASP A 43 -0.92 6.46 -2.59
N TYR A 44 -2.23 6.17 -2.43
CA TYR A 44 -3.26 6.72 -3.30
C TYR A 44 -4.01 7.88 -2.65
N ASP A 45 -4.70 7.64 -1.53
CA ASP A 45 -5.59 8.62 -0.89
C ASP A 45 -4.78 9.65 -0.10
N GLY A 46 -4.89 10.93 -0.43
CA GLY A 46 -4.09 11.99 0.19
C GLY A 46 -2.73 12.19 -0.47
N THR A 47 -2.29 11.25 -1.31
CA THR A 47 -1.02 11.30 -2.03
C THR A 47 -1.22 11.53 -3.53
N LEU A 48 -1.87 10.62 -4.25
CA LEU A 48 -2.17 10.77 -5.69
C LEU A 48 -3.53 11.41 -5.94
N ALA A 49 -4.49 11.20 -5.05
CA ALA A 49 -5.83 11.78 -5.12
C ALA A 49 -6.13 12.55 -3.83
N PRO A 50 -6.88 13.66 -3.88
CA PRO A 50 -7.24 14.41 -2.70
C PRO A 50 -8.19 13.59 -1.81
N ILE A 51 -8.11 13.81 -0.48
CA ILE A 51 -9.07 13.24 0.45
C ILE A 51 -10.40 13.99 0.31
N VAL A 52 -11.44 13.26 -0.04
CA VAL A 52 -12.80 13.81 -0.23
C VAL A 52 -13.77 13.18 0.77
N SER A 53 -14.97 13.77 0.90
CA SER A 53 -16.01 13.28 1.82
C SER A 53 -16.56 11.91 1.41
N ARG A 54 -16.60 11.63 0.11
CA ARG A 54 -17.07 10.36 -0.46
C ARG A 54 -15.89 9.60 -1.07
N PRO A 55 -15.48 8.46 -0.50
CA PRO A 55 -14.33 7.71 -0.96
C PRO A 55 -14.40 7.26 -2.43
N ASP A 56 -15.61 7.02 -2.94
CA ASP A 56 -15.87 6.66 -4.33
C ASP A 56 -15.62 7.80 -5.34
N GLN A 57 -15.43 9.03 -4.86
CA GLN A 57 -15.16 10.21 -5.66
C GLN A 57 -13.71 10.73 -5.56
N ALA A 58 -12.82 9.99 -4.90
CA ALA A 58 -11.42 10.35 -4.75
C ALA A 58 -10.63 10.02 -6.03
N PHE A 59 -10.83 10.78 -7.10
CA PHE A 59 -10.11 10.61 -8.36
C PHE A 59 -8.88 11.50 -8.41
N MET A 60 -7.77 10.95 -8.90
CA MET A 60 -6.63 11.78 -9.25
C MET A 60 -6.89 12.55 -10.55
N THR A 61 -6.21 13.69 -10.71
CA THR A 61 -6.29 14.50 -11.92
C THR A 61 -5.61 13.79 -13.11
N GLU A 62 -5.99 14.16 -14.34
CA GLU A 62 -5.33 13.64 -15.54
C GLU A 62 -3.85 14.04 -15.61
N THR A 63 -3.51 15.22 -15.09
CA THR A 63 -2.12 15.67 -15.01
C THR A 63 -1.30 14.83 -14.03
N MET A 64 -1.88 14.47 -12.88
CA MET A 64 -1.26 13.51 -11.94
C MET A 64 -1.06 12.15 -12.61
N ARG A 65 -2.09 11.64 -13.31
CA ARG A 65 -2.03 10.36 -14.03
C ARG A 65 -0.91 10.36 -15.06
N ALA A 66 -0.77 11.46 -15.82
CA ALA A 66 0.30 11.62 -16.79
C ALA A 66 1.69 11.64 -16.13
N ALA A 67 1.84 12.30 -14.98
CA ALA A 67 3.09 12.31 -14.22
C ALA A 67 3.45 10.91 -13.72
N VAL A 68 2.50 10.17 -13.11
CA VAL A 68 2.70 8.78 -12.68
C VAL A 68 3.07 7.88 -13.85
N LYS A 69 2.39 8.02 -14.99
CA LYS A 69 2.69 7.27 -16.21
C LYS A 69 4.11 7.51 -16.71
N THR A 70 4.54 8.77 -16.73
CA THR A 70 5.90 9.13 -17.14
C THR A 70 6.97 8.49 -16.24
N VAL A 71 6.72 8.49 -14.93
CA VAL A 71 7.59 7.82 -13.96
C VAL A 71 7.60 6.31 -14.19
N ALA A 72 6.43 5.69 -14.38
CA ALA A 72 6.29 4.25 -14.56
C ALA A 72 6.92 3.72 -15.87
N GLN A 73 7.00 4.56 -16.90
CA GLN A 73 7.72 4.24 -18.15
C GLN A 73 9.23 4.11 -17.96
N LYS A 74 9.79 4.81 -16.96
CA LYS A 74 11.24 4.83 -16.68
C LYS A 74 11.63 3.92 -15.53
N PHE A 75 10.80 3.84 -14.49
CA PHE A 75 11.11 3.21 -13.23
C PHE A 75 10.03 2.22 -12.81
N THR A 76 10.43 1.13 -12.17
CA THR A 76 9.47 0.22 -11.54
C THR A 76 8.64 1.00 -10.52
N THR A 77 7.32 1.03 -10.72
CA THR A 77 6.41 1.83 -9.90
C THR A 77 5.27 0.96 -9.37
N ALA A 78 4.95 1.12 -8.10
CA ALA A 78 3.86 0.43 -7.42
C ALA A 78 2.95 1.43 -6.70
N VAL A 79 1.64 1.17 -6.73
CA VAL A 79 0.66 1.86 -5.87
C VAL A 79 0.33 0.94 -4.70
N VAL A 80 0.45 1.47 -3.45
CA VAL A 80 0.22 0.74 -2.20
C VAL A 80 -0.89 1.45 -1.43
N SER A 81 -2.07 0.84 -1.31
CA SER A 81 -3.27 1.50 -0.80
C SER A 81 -4.07 0.61 0.17
N GLY A 82 -4.85 1.25 1.06
CA GLY A 82 -5.87 0.57 1.88
C GLY A 82 -7.06 0.06 1.07
N ARG A 83 -7.32 0.66 -0.11
CA ARG A 83 -8.39 0.23 -1.02
C ARG A 83 -8.13 -1.15 -1.59
N SER A 84 -9.18 -1.88 -1.99
CA SER A 84 -8.99 -3.14 -2.72
C SER A 84 -8.23 -2.91 -4.02
N THR A 85 -7.44 -3.90 -4.45
CA THR A 85 -6.64 -3.86 -5.68
C THR A 85 -7.51 -3.52 -6.90
N ALA A 86 -8.71 -4.09 -7.00
CA ALA A 86 -9.63 -3.81 -8.10
C ALA A 86 -10.08 -2.33 -8.15
N LYS A 87 -10.36 -1.71 -6.97
CA LYS A 87 -10.72 -0.30 -6.89
C LYS A 87 -9.57 0.60 -7.29
N VAL A 88 -8.36 0.34 -6.76
CA VAL A 88 -7.18 1.15 -7.08
C VAL A 88 -6.85 1.07 -8.57
N ILE A 89 -6.88 -0.11 -9.19
CA ILE A 89 -6.68 -0.27 -10.62
C ILE A 89 -7.71 0.56 -11.41
N ASN A 90 -8.99 0.50 -11.03
CA ASN A 90 -10.04 1.27 -11.69
C ASN A 90 -9.87 2.79 -11.53
N PHE A 91 -9.32 3.27 -10.44
CA PHE A 91 -9.06 4.69 -10.20
C PHE A 91 -7.79 5.20 -10.89
N VAL A 92 -6.73 4.39 -10.88
CA VAL A 92 -5.44 4.75 -11.45
C VAL A 92 -5.40 4.58 -12.96
N GLN A 93 -5.96 3.48 -13.50
CA GLN A 93 -6.07 3.19 -14.94
C GLN A 93 -4.72 3.18 -15.67
N LEU A 94 -3.69 2.62 -15.07
CA LEU A 94 -2.35 2.44 -15.64
C LEU A 94 -1.94 0.97 -15.53
N ASP A 95 -1.86 0.28 -16.67
CA ASP A 95 -1.61 -1.17 -16.71
C ASP A 95 -0.14 -1.54 -16.46
N GLU A 96 0.77 -0.57 -16.52
CA GLU A 96 2.21 -0.73 -16.32
C GLU A 96 2.65 -0.78 -14.86
N LEU A 97 1.74 -0.53 -13.91
CA LEU A 97 2.04 -0.46 -12.48
C LEU A 97 1.88 -1.80 -11.76
N PHE A 98 2.59 -1.93 -10.64
CA PHE A 98 2.24 -2.88 -9.60
C PHE A 98 1.18 -2.26 -8.69
N TYR A 99 0.26 -3.07 -8.20
CA TYR A 99 -0.81 -2.65 -7.30
C TYR A 99 -0.82 -3.53 -6.06
N ALA A 100 -0.72 -2.91 -4.90
CA ALA A 100 -0.81 -3.55 -3.60
C ALA A 100 -2.01 -2.96 -2.86
N GLY A 101 -3.16 -3.61 -2.96
CA GLY A 101 -4.41 -3.22 -2.31
C GLY A 101 -4.57 -3.84 -0.92
N SER A 102 -5.60 -3.40 -0.17
CA SER A 102 -5.89 -3.85 1.19
C SER A 102 -4.64 -3.80 2.09
N HIS A 103 -3.94 -2.64 2.10
CA HIS A 103 -2.66 -2.42 2.80
C HIS A 103 -1.55 -3.41 2.39
N GLY A 104 -1.57 -3.86 1.13
CA GLY A 104 -0.58 -4.80 0.61
C GLY A 104 -0.94 -6.27 0.78
N LEU A 105 -2.12 -6.59 1.31
CA LEU A 105 -2.58 -7.99 1.45
C LEU A 105 -2.92 -8.65 0.10
N ASP A 106 -3.25 -7.86 -0.93
CA ASP A 106 -3.52 -8.32 -2.30
C ASP A 106 -2.64 -7.56 -3.29
N ILE A 107 -1.64 -8.24 -3.85
CA ILE A 107 -0.66 -7.64 -4.75
C ILE A 107 -0.82 -8.24 -6.15
N THR A 108 -0.83 -7.39 -7.16
CA THR A 108 -0.83 -7.79 -8.58
C THR A 108 0.19 -6.98 -9.38
N GLY A 109 0.81 -7.63 -10.33
CA GLY A 109 1.75 -6.99 -11.26
C GLY A 109 1.06 -6.42 -12.50
N PRO A 110 1.85 -5.74 -13.37
CA PRO A 110 1.34 -5.18 -14.61
C PRO A 110 0.74 -6.26 -15.52
N SER A 111 -0.41 -5.93 -16.14
CA SER A 111 -1.11 -6.82 -17.07
C SER A 111 -0.34 -7.01 -18.38
N ASN A 112 0.44 -6.02 -18.80
CA ASN A 112 1.31 -6.05 -19.97
C ASN A 112 2.75 -5.74 -19.57
N VAL A 113 3.55 -6.78 -19.40
CA VAL A 113 5.02 -6.60 -19.25
C VAL A 113 5.60 -6.46 -20.64
N ASP A 114 5.81 -5.22 -21.08
CA ASP A 114 6.48 -4.97 -22.34
C ASP A 114 7.88 -5.60 -22.33
N ALA A 115 8.30 -6.17 -23.47
CA ALA A 115 9.58 -6.89 -23.60
C ALA A 115 10.79 -6.02 -23.19
N THR A 116 10.64 -4.70 -23.19
CA THR A 116 11.65 -3.71 -22.77
C THR A 116 11.93 -3.79 -21.27
N GLN A 117 10.91 -4.00 -20.42
CA GLN A 117 11.11 -4.18 -18.98
C GLN A 117 11.73 -5.55 -18.64
N ARG A 118 11.52 -6.57 -19.49
CA ARG A 118 12.18 -7.87 -19.34
C ARG A 118 13.69 -7.79 -19.58
N ARG A 119 14.16 -6.95 -20.50
CA ARG A 119 15.60 -6.76 -20.76
C ARG A 119 16.34 -6.08 -19.59
N HIS A 120 15.68 -5.20 -18.85
CA HIS A 120 16.26 -4.63 -17.63
C HIS A 120 16.28 -5.61 -16.43
N ARG A 121 15.51 -6.72 -16.49
CA ARG A 121 15.54 -7.81 -15.48
C ARG A 121 16.69 -8.80 -15.70
N SER A 122 17.21 -8.93 -16.95
CA SER A 122 18.25 -9.89 -17.32
C SER A 122 19.61 -9.26 -17.63
N GLY A 123 19.82 -7.98 -17.33
CA GLY A 123 21.10 -7.27 -17.52
C GLY A 123 22.16 -7.67 -16.51
N GLY A 124 22.64 -8.91 -16.60
CA GLY A 124 23.81 -9.42 -15.91
C GLY A 124 24.34 -10.63 -16.66
N VAL A 125 25.49 -10.40 -17.36
CA VAL A 125 26.33 -11.39 -18.01
C VAL A 125 25.90 -11.78 -19.45
N GLU A 126 26.38 -11.02 -20.42
CA GLU A 126 26.77 -11.59 -21.70
C GLU A 126 28.12 -12.27 -21.52
N ASP A 127 28.10 -13.59 -21.40
CA ASP A 127 29.29 -14.39 -21.62
C ASP A 127 29.14 -15.13 -22.94
N GLY A 128 30.01 -14.82 -23.89
CA GLY A 128 30.03 -15.39 -25.22
C GLY A 128 30.66 -16.79 -25.20
N GLY A 129 30.08 -17.72 -25.94
CA GLY A 129 30.75 -18.99 -26.20
C GLY A 129 29.87 -20.05 -26.84
N GLY A 130 30.14 -20.31 -28.09
CA GLY A 130 29.54 -21.16 -29.08
C GLY A 130 29.24 -22.62 -28.81
N GLY A 131 28.32 -23.12 -29.61
CA GLY A 131 28.47 -24.34 -30.42
C GLY A 131 28.14 -25.68 -29.74
N GLY A 132 27.22 -26.44 -30.34
CA GLY A 132 27.26 -27.88 -30.29
C GLY A 132 25.91 -28.58 -30.15
N GLY A 133 25.40 -29.13 -31.24
CA GLY A 133 24.17 -29.91 -31.28
C GLY A 133 24.27 -31.30 -30.68
N GLY A 134 23.13 -31.93 -30.40
CA GLY A 134 23.00 -33.31 -29.98
C GLY A 134 21.59 -33.72 -29.73
N SER A 135 21.04 -34.49 -30.68
CA SER A 135 19.76 -35.19 -30.65
C SER A 135 19.73 -36.32 -29.61
N GLY A 136 18.61 -36.62 -28.98
CA GLY A 136 18.44 -37.83 -28.18
C GLY A 136 17.05 -37.96 -27.54
N SER A 137 16.31 -38.86 -28.11
CA SER A 137 15.04 -39.54 -27.84
C SER A 137 14.63 -39.77 -26.38
N SER A 138 13.26 -39.74 -26.22
CA SER A 138 12.49 -40.24 -25.08
C SER A 138 12.66 -41.74 -24.80
N PRO A 139 12.25 -42.30 -23.64
CA PRO A 139 10.85 -42.72 -23.48
C PRO A 139 10.26 -42.58 -22.03
N ASP A 140 8.95 -42.56 -22.02
CA ASP A 140 7.91 -42.96 -21.06
C ASP A 140 8.32 -43.46 -19.66
N ASP A 141 7.67 -42.93 -18.59
CA ASP A 141 7.11 -43.78 -17.57
C ASP A 141 5.94 -43.10 -16.81
N ASN A 142 4.89 -43.90 -16.57
CA ASN A 142 3.68 -43.60 -15.80
C ASN A 142 3.93 -43.72 -14.30
N GLY A 143 3.40 -42.79 -13.51
CA GLY A 143 3.34 -42.93 -12.07
C GLY A 143 2.30 -42.05 -11.43
N ALA A 144 1.16 -42.61 -11.05
CA ALA A 144 0.13 -42.01 -10.20
C ALA A 144 0.66 -41.78 -8.79
N GLY A 145 0.34 -40.64 -8.20
CA GLY A 145 0.73 -40.33 -6.81
C GLY A 145 0.06 -39.07 -6.28
N GLU A 146 -0.97 -39.27 -5.54
CA GLU A 146 -1.52 -38.60 -4.37
C GLU A 146 -1.37 -37.07 -4.20
N ASN A 147 -2.54 -36.40 -4.10
CA ASN A 147 -2.76 -35.08 -3.57
C ASN A 147 -2.21 -34.94 -2.13
N LYS A 148 -1.26 -34.04 -1.94
CA LYS A 148 -0.91 -33.45 -0.65
C LYS A 148 -1.13 -31.96 -0.71
N GLU A 149 -1.91 -31.46 0.28
CA GLU A 149 -2.17 -30.07 0.56
C GLU A 149 -0.88 -29.25 0.62
N ASN A 150 -0.83 -28.18 -0.16
CA ASN A 150 0.28 -27.23 -0.20
C ASN A 150 0.13 -26.21 0.90
N THR A 151 1.01 -26.25 1.86
CA THR A 151 1.35 -25.10 2.70
C THR A 151 2.14 -24.12 1.84
N ASP A 152 1.68 -22.84 1.79
CA ASP A 152 2.32 -21.76 1.03
C ASP A 152 3.71 -21.41 1.61
N ASP A 153 4.75 -22.07 1.11
CA ASP A 153 6.14 -21.74 1.40
C ASP A 153 6.63 -20.70 0.35
N PRO A 154 7.22 -19.56 0.77
CA PRO A 154 7.74 -18.53 -0.14
C PRO A 154 8.72 -19.04 -1.21
N ILE A 155 9.40 -20.16 -0.96
CA ILE A 155 10.36 -20.77 -1.90
C ILE A 155 9.65 -21.45 -3.08
N SER A 156 8.40 -21.86 -2.95
CA SER A 156 7.64 -22.53 -4.03
C SER A 156 7.20 -21.56 -5.13
N LEU A 157 7.10 -20.25 -4.85
CA LEU A 157 6.72 -19.22 -5.84
C LEU A 157 7.79 -18.98 -6.92
N ARG A 158 9.06 -19.27 -6.63
CA ARG A 158 10.16 -19.11 -7.62
C ARG A 158 10.04 -20.02 -8.85
N LYS A 159 9.23 -21.10 -8.79
CA LYS A 159 9.04 -22.06 -9.89
C LYS A 159 7.81 -21.82 -10.75
N ARG A 160 6.90 -20.89 -10.39
CA ARG A 160 5.63 -20.63 -11.12
C ARG A 160 5.66 -19.47 -12.11
N THR A 161 6.81 -18.86 -12.38
CA THR A 161 6.95 -17.72 -13.31
C THR A 161 7.13 -18.11 -14.78
N ALA A 162 6.82 -19.35 -15.18
CA ALA A 162 6.89 -19.77 -16.56
C ALA A 162 5.48 -20.09 -17.10
N SER A 163 4.96 -19.12 -17.88
CA SER A 163 3.94 -19.27 -18.93
C SER A 163 2.70 -20.15 -18.64
N GLY A 164 1.62 -19.50 -18.18
CA GLY A 164 0.27 -20.03 -18.31
C GLY A 164 -0.63 -18.96 -18.90
N LEU A 165 -1.42 -19.31 -19.93
CA LEU A 165 -2.55 -18.51 -20.36
C LEU A 165 -3.70 -18.85 -19.40
N GLY A 166 -4.34 -17.82 -18.81
CA GLY A 166 -5.56 -18.00 -18.03
C GLY A 166 -6.70 -18.50 -18.93
N GLU A 167 -7.75 -19.06 -18.35
CA GLU A 167 -8.92 -19.60 -19.06
C GLU A 167 -9.57 -18.61 -20.01
N ASP A 168 -9.31 -17.30 -19.88
CA ASP A 168 -9.85 -16.20 -20.71
C ASP A 168 -8.93 -15.78 -21.86
N GLY A 169 -7.82 -16.48 -22.11
CA GLY A 169 -6.84 -16.12 -23.15
C GLY A 169 -6.05 -14.84 -22.86
N LYS A 170 -6.18 -14.26 -21.66
CA LYS A 170 -5.35 -13.15 -21.18
C LYS A 170 -4.13 -13.70 -20.45
N SER A 171 -2.96 -13.15 -20.72
CA SER A 171 -1.74 -13.48 -19.98
C SER A 171 -1.95 -13.17 -18.50
N GLU A 172 -1.72 -14.15 -17.61
CA GLU A 172 -1.74 -13.89 -16.18
C GLU A 172 -0.68 -12.83 -15.82
N PRO A 173 -1.00 -11.93 -14.86
CA PRO A 173 -0.02 -10.95 -14.40
C PRO A 173 1.20 -11.68 -13.82
N PRO A 174 2.44 -11.19 -14.08
CA PRO A 174 3.67 -11.87 -13.68
C PRO A 174 3.86 -11.97 -12.16
N VAL A 175 3.12 -11.14 -11.40
CA VAL A 175 3.13 -11.15 -9.94
C VAL A 175 1.69 -11.14 -9.46
N LYS A 176 1.33 -12.10 -8.61
CA LYS A 176 0.06 -12.14 -7.90
C LYS A 176 0.28 -12.76 -6.53
N HIS A 177 -0.05 -12.03 -5.48
CA HIS A 177 0.13 -12.49 -4.10
C HIS A 177 -1.04 -12.05 -3.24
N ARG A 178 -1.64 -12.98 -2.51
CA ARG A 178 -2.71 -12.74 -1.53
C ARG A 178 -2.32 -13.35 -0.20
N VAL A 179 -2.00 -12.48 0.74
CA VAL A 179 -1.47 -12.90 2.05
C VAL A 179 -2.55 -13.55 2.91
N ALA A 180 -3.78 -13.09 2.85
CA ALA A 180 -4.80 -13.42 3.84
C ALA A 180 -6.09 -13.98 3.22
N SER A 181 -6.00 -14.72 2.10
CA SER A 181 -7.18 -15.27 1.39
C SER A 181 -7.99 -16.25 2.25
N THR A 182 -7.37 -16.97 3.17
CA THR A 182 -8.02 -17.88 4.11
C THR A 182 -8.96 -17.17 5.08
N PHE A 183 -8.82 -15.86 5.28
CA PHE A 183 -9.67 -15.05 6.17
C PHE A 183 -10.94 -14.52 5.47
N LEU A 184 -11.10 -14.70 4.16
CA LEU A 184 -12.28 -14.20 3.42
C LEU A 184 -13.62 -14.64 4.02
N PRO A 185 -13.83 -15.93 4.41
CA PRO A 185 -15.10 -16.34 5.00
C PRO A 185 -15.41 -15.63 6.33
N VAL A 186 -14.43 -15.53 7.22
CA VAL A 186 -14.61 -14.89 8.54
C VAL A 186 -14.76 -13.38 8.41
N LEU A 187 -14.07 -12.73 7.47
CA LEU A 187 -14.25 -11.30 7.17
C LEU A 187 -15.66 -11.01 6.67
N ASN A 188 -16.16 -11.80 5.73
CA ASN A 188 -17.52 -11.65 5.19
C ASN A 188 -18.59 -11.88 6.26
N SER A 189 -18.42 -12.90 7.12
CA SER A 189 -19.30 -13.16 8.26
C SER A 189 -19.34 -11.95 9.21
N CYS A 190 -18.18 -11.48 9.65
CA CYS A 190 -18.03 -10.34 10.53
C CYS A 190 -18.64 -9.05 9.92
N ARG A 191 -18.33 -8.74 8.66
CA ARG A 191 -18.86 -7.58 7.95
C ARG A 191 -20.38 -7.58 7.93
N ASN A 192 -21.02 -8.67 7.56
CA ASN A 192 -22.47 -8.78 7.49
C ASN A 192 -23.09 -8.61 8.89
N LYS A 193 -22.45 -9.14 9.92
CA LYS A 193 -22.92 -9.03 11.29
C LYS A 193 -22.82 -7.59 11.82
N ILE A 194 -21.73 -6.88 11.51
CA ILE A 194 -21.56 -5.47 11.82
C ILE A 194 -22.62 -4.64 11.10
N LEU A 195 -22.83 -4.87 9.80
CA LEU A 195 -23.85 -4.17 9.01
C LEU A 195 -25.24 -4.30 9.66
N ASN A 196 -25.68 -5.54 9.92
CA ASN A 196 -26.97 -5.79 10.56
C ASN A 196 -27.07 -5.14 11.96
N SER A 197 -25.97 -5.12 12.72
CA SER A 197 -25.94 -4.50 14.05
C SER A 197 -25.99 -2.97 13.99
N ILE A 198 -25.34 -2.36 13.01
CA ILE A 198 -25.44 -0.91 12.73
C ILE A 198 -26.88 -0.56 12.37
N GLU A 199 -27.48 -1.26 11.41
CA GLU A 199 -28.86 -1.04 10.99
C GLU A 199 -29.85 -1.19 12.15
N SER A 200 -29.68 -2.20 13.01
CA SER A 200 -30.59 -2.46 14.14
C SER A 200 -30.41 -1.50 15.30
N LYS A 201 -29.19 -1.05 15.61
CA LYS A 201 -28.87 -0.20 16.77
C LYS A 201 -28.87 1.30 16.44
N LEU A 202 -28.39 1.64 15.26
CA LEU A 202 -28.23 3.02 14.82
C LEU A 202 -29.29 3.46 13.78
N GLY A 203 -30.03 2.52 13.20
CA GLY A 203 -31.02 2.75 12.17
C GLY A 203 -30.41 2.82 10.77
N THR A 204 -31.27 2.62 9.77
CA THR A 204 -30.89 2.68 8.36
C THR A 204 -30.48 4.08 7.90
N ASP A 205 -30.93 5.12 8.62
CA ASP A 205 -30.65 6.53 8.33
C ASP A 205 -29.36 7.02 9.01
N SER A 206 -28.58 6.11 9.61
CA SER A 206 -27.35 6.46 10.35
C SER A 206 -26.24 7.08 9.48
N MET A 207 -26.30 6.91 8.15
CA MET A 207 -25.29 7.35 7.19
C MET A 207 -23.89 6.76 7.48
N VAL A 208 -23.84 5.63 8.22
CA VAL A 208 -22.64 4.82 8.38
C VAL A 208 -22.53 3.87 7.19
N GLU A 209 -21.46 3.94 6.47
CA GLU A 209 -21.23 3.13 5.25
C GLU A 209 -20.15 2.08 5.49
N ILE A 210 -20.37 0.86 5.00
CA ILE A 210 -19.37 -0.20 5.03
C ILE A 210 -18.80 -0.40 3.62
N GLU A 211 -17.49 -0.19 3.48
CA GLU A 211 -16.75 -0.40 2.25
C GLU A 211 -15.98 -1.72 2.31
N ASP A 212 -16.27 -2.61 1.34
CA ASP A 212 -15.55 -3.87 1.16
C ASP A 212 -14.25 -3.63 0.39
N ASN A 213 -13.11 -3.98 1.00
CA ASN A 213 -11.79 -3.92 0.40
C ASN A 213 -11.18 -5.31 0.20
N LEU A 214 -12.02 -6.34 0.02
CA LEU A 214 -11.70 -7.75 -0.20
C LEU A 214 -11.09 -8.41 1.04
N LEU A 215 -9.88 -8.06 1.43
CA LEU A 215 -9.15 -8.62 2.57
C LEU A 215 -9.19 -7.75 3.82
N THR A 216 -9.88 -6.63 3.75
CA THR A 216 -10.27 -5.75 4.84
C THR A 216 -11.64 -5.17 4.54
N PHE A 217 -12.30 -4.54 5.51
CA PHE A 217 -13.44 -3.67 5.24
C PHE A 217 -13.38 -2.44 6.13
N SER A 218 -13.90 -1.33 5.60
CA SER A 218 -13.88 -0.03 6.26
C SER A 218 -15.29 0.37 6.68
N VAL A 219 -15.46 0.83 7.92
CA VAL A 219 -16.71 1.38 8.46
C VAL A 219 -16.56 2.90 8.53
N HIS A 220 -17.12 3.61 7.55
CA HIS A 220 -17.06 5.05 7.42
C HIS A 220 -18.15 5.70 8.28
N TYR A 221 -17.75 6.56 9.21
CA TYR A 221 -18.66 7.31 10.09
C TYR A 221 -18.55 8.82 9.91
N ARG A 222 -17.84 9.29 8.88
CA ARG A 222 -17.66 10.73 8.59
C ARG A 222 -18.96 11.47 8.37
N ASN A 223 -19.92 10.82 7.73
CA ASN A 223 -21.23 11.36 7.41
C ASN A 223 -22.31 10.91 8.40
N ALA A 224 -21.94 10.21 9.48
CA ALA A 224 -22.88 9.69 10.46
C ALA A 224 -23.71 10.82 11.08
N ILE A 225 -25.03 10.61 11.14
CA ILE A 225 -26.00 11.54 11.70
C ILE A 225 -26.44 11.01 13.07
N ASN A 226 -26.36 11.85 14.09
CA ASN A 226 -26.79 11.56 15.48
C ASN A 226 -25.98 10.47 16.20
N PHE A 227 -24.82 10.07 15.70
CA PHE A 227 -23.97 9.06 16.32
C PHE A 227 -22.52 9.53 16.41
N SER A 228 -21.87 9.18 17.52
CA SER A 228 -20.46 9.46 17.71
C SER A 228 -19.59 8.30 17.16
N ALA A 229 -18.30 8.59 16.95
CA ALA A 229 -17.33 7.59 16.58
C ALA A 229 -17.29 6.44 17.59
N GLU A 230 -17.39 6.77 18.88
CA GLU A 230 -17.38 5.80 19.99
C GLU A 230 -18.55 4.82 19.91
N GLN A 231 -19.75 5.30 19.58
CA GLN A 231 -20.92 4.43 19.43
C GLN A 231 -20.78 3.44 18.28
N VAL A 232 -20.20 3.89 17.15
CA VAL A 232 -19.87 3.01 16.02
C VAL A 232 -18.81 2.00 16.44
N ARG A 233 -17.80 2.44 17.19
CA ARG A 233 -16.73 1.56 17.70
C ARG A 233 -17.27 0.50 18.66
N GLU A 234 -18.16 0.84 19.58
CA GLU A 234 -18.81 -0.09 20.48
C GLU A 234 -19.56 -1.22 19.76
N VAL A 235 -20.22 -0.88 18.63
CA VAL A 235 -20.89 -1.90 17.80
C VAL A 235 -19.89 -2.86 17.21
N ILE A 236 -18.76 -2.36 16.71
CA ILE A 236 -17.70 -3.20 16.12
C ILE A 236 -17.06 -4.07 17.19
N ASP A 237 -16.65 -3.49 18.32
CA ASP A 237 -15.96 -4.21 19.39
C ASP A 237 -16.83 -5.30 19.99
N ALA A 238 -18.14 -5.06 20.19
CA ALA A 238 -19.08 -6.06 20.69
C ALA A 238 -19.17 -7.31 19.80
N ILE A 239 -18.85 -7.18 18.51
CA ILE A 239 -18.82 -8.32 17.57
C ILE A 239 -17.44 -8.98 17.59
N LEU A 240 -16.37 -8.18 17.58
CA LEU A 240 -15.01 -8.70 17.50
C LEU A 240 -14.58 -9.53 18.72
N ILE A 241 -15.22 -9.35 19.88
CA ILE A 241 -14.98 -10.20 21.07
C ILE A 241 -15.63 -11.59 20.98
N GLU A 242 -16.48 -11.84 19.99
CA GLU A 242 -17.06 -13.16 19.82
C GLU A 242 -15.99 -14.16 19.42
N LYS A 243 -16.12 -15.40 19.92
CA LYS A 243 -15.13 -16.47 19.77
C LYS A 243 -14.70 -16.73 18.32
N GLU A 244 -15.59 -16.46 17.35
CA GLU A 244 -15.33 -16.64 15.92
C GLU A 244 -14.32 -15.60 15.38
N TYR A 245 -14.29 -14.40 15.97
CA TYR A 245 -13.50 -13.26 15.47
C TYR A 245 -12.32 -12.92 16.41
N GLU A 246 -12.45 -13.27 17.68
CA GLU A 246 -11.41 -13.03 18.71
C GLU A 246 -10.07 -13.63 18.26
N ASN A 247 -8.99 -12.84 18.35
CA ASN A 247 -7.65 -13.20 17.89
C ASN A 247 -7.51 -13.53 16.39
N THR A 248 -8.58 -13.34 15.61
CA THR A 248 -8.61 -13.59 14.16
C THR A 248 -8.67 -12.29 13.38
N LEU A 249 -9.48 -11.35 13.86
CA LEU A 249 -9.67 -10.02 13.27
C LEU A 249 -9.34 -8.92 14.29
N ILE A 250 -8.88 -7.79 13.80
CA ILE A 250 -8.64 -6.59 14.60
C ILE A 250 -9.31 -5.37 13.96
N CYS A 251 -9.65 -4.39 14.79
CA CYS A 251 -10.16 -3.09 14.35
C CYS A 251 -9.13 -2.00 14.62
N THR A 252 -8.74 -1.27 13.59
CA THR A 252 -7.86 -0.10 13.68
C THR A 252 -8.63 1.18 13.34
N ALA A 253 -8.24 2.31 13.96
CA ALA A 253 -8.83 3.61 13.69
C ALA A 253 -8.01 4.34 12.61
N GLY A 254 -8.72 4.86 11.60
CA GLY A 254 -8.20 5.76 10.58
C GLY A 254 -8.86 7.14 10.63
N LYS A 255 -8.70 7.91 9.56
CA LYS A 255 -9.23 9.29 9.46
C LYS A 255 -10.75 9.29 9.21
N MET A 256 -11.55 9.31 10.27
CA MET A 256 -13.02 9.21 10.26
C MET A 256 -13.52 7.86 9.71
N VAL A 257 -12.78 6.79 10.00
CA VAL A 257 -13.08 5.44 9.56
C VAL A 257 -12.54 4.43 10.58
N TYR A 258 -13.22 3.32 10.73
CA TYR A 258 -12.69 2.12 11.39
C TYR A 258 -12.42 1.05 10.34
N GLU A 259 -11.27 0.43 10.39
CA GLU A 259 -10.92 -0.66 9.50
C GLU A 259 -10.83 -1.98 10.28
N VAL A 260 -11.56 -2.98 9.80
CA VAL A 260 -11.48 -4.35 10.29
C VAL A 260 -10.66 -5.17 9.30
N ARG A 261 -9.64 -5.84 9.83
CA ARG A 261 -8.68 -6.61 9.04
C ARG A 261 -8.22 -7.88 9.76
N PRO A 262 -7.67 -8.85 9.02
CA PRO A 262 -7.03 -10.02 9.64
C PRO A 262 -5.90 -9.61 10.59
N GLN A 263 -5.79 -10.33 11.70
CA GLN A 263 -4.69 -10.18 12.66
C GLN A 263 -3.46 -10.94 12.15
N VAL A 264 -2.84 -10.39 11.10
CA VAL A 264 -1.61 -10.93 10.50
C VAL A 264 -0.48 -9.91 10.63
N GLU A 265 0.75 -10.39 10.76
CA GLU A 265 1.94 -9.54 10.75
C GLU A 265 2.25 -9.07 9.32
N TRP A 266 1.36 -8.26 8.76
CA TRP A 266 1.48 -7.71 7.43
C TRP A 266 0.96 -6.28 7.40
N ASN A 267 1.70 -5.40 6.70
CA ASN A 267 1.38 -3.98 6.54
C ASN A 267 2.01 -3.43 5.26
N LYS A 268 1.84 -2.13 4.98
CA LYS A 268 2.43 -1.49 3.78
C LYS A 268 3.95 -1.65 3.71
N GLY A 269 4.64 -1.65 4.85
CA GLY A 269 6.09 -1.87 4.91
C GLY A 269 6.50 -3.28 4.48
N ALA A 270 5.81 -4.30 4.98
CA ALA A 270 6.01 -5.68 4.57
C ALA A 270 5.76 -5.88 3.08
N ALA A 271 4.71 -5.25 2.54
CA ALA A 271 4.40 -5.29 1.11
C ALA A 271 5.50 -4.67 0.24
N VAL A 272 6.07 -3.54 0.66
CA VAL A 272 7.19 -2.88 -0.02
C VAL A 272 8.42 -3.77 -0.04
N LEU A 273 8.82 -4.32 1.12
CA LEU A 273 9.99 -5.20 1.20
C LEU A 273 9.79 -6.49 0.39
N TRP A 274 8.58 -7.07 0.44
CA TRP A 274 8.24 -8.24 -0.35
C TRP A 274 8.31 -7.97 -1.87
N LEU A 275 7.81 -6.82 -2.34
CA LEU A 275 7.90 -6.42 -3.74
C LEU A 275 9.37 -6.26 -4.18
N LEU A 276 10.18 -5.58 -3.39
CA LEU A 276 11.62 -5.41 -3.67
C LEU A 276 12.33 -6.76 -3.82
N GLU A 277 12.06 -7.69 -2.91
CA GLU A 277 12.65 -9.04 -2.94
C GLU A 277 12.14 -9.86 -4.12
N THR A 278 10.81 -9.94 -4.31
CA THR A 278 10.18 -10.77 -5.35
C THR A 278 10.55 -10.33 -6.76
N LEU A 279 10.74 -9.01 -6.96
CA LEU A 279 11.15 -8.45 -8.25
C LEU A 279 12.66 -8.50 -8.47
N GLY A 280 13.44 -9.02 -7.52
CA GLY A 280 14.90 -9.03 -7.60
C GLY A 280 15.50 -7.61 -7.56
N LEU A 281 14.80 -6.69 -6.87
CA LEU A 281 15.21 -5.29 -6.69
C LEU A 281 15.84 -5.05 -5.31
N ASN A 282 16.46 -6.07 -4.75
CA ASN A 282 17.12 -6.04 -3.45
C ASN A 282 18.63 -5.79 -3.53
N ASP A 283 19.12 -5.30 -4.68
CA ASP A 283 20.50 -4.83 -4.86
C ASP A 283 20.69 -3.46 -4.18
N LEU A 284 21.18 -3.51 -2.95
CA LEU A 284 21.38 -2.35 -2.09
C LEU A 284 22.39 -1.32 -2.62
N ASP A 285 23.21 -1.70 -3.57
CA ASP A 285 24.23 -0.80 -4.15
C ASP A 285 23.71 -0.06 -5.37
N ASN A 286 22.74 -0.63 -6.09
CA ASN A 286 22.26 -0.09 -7.35
C ASN A 286 20.77 0.32 -7.34
N VAL A 287 19.99 -0.10 -6.34
CA VAL A 287 18.56 0.21 -6.23
C VAL A 287 18.31 1.21 -5.10
N ILE A 288 17.44 2.19 -5.33
CA ILE A 288 16.96 3.15 -4.32
C ILE A 288 15.44 3.13 -4.30
N PRO A 289 14.80 2.58 -3.25
CA PRO A 289 13.36 2.69 -3.07
C PRO A 289 12.98 4.11 -2.62
N LEU A 290 11.94 4.67 -3.27
CA LEU A 290 11.27 5.90 -2.87
C LEU A 290 9.84 5.57 -2.47
N TYR A 291 9.39 6.03 -1.32
CA TYR A 291 8.02 5.88 -0.85
C TYR A 291 7.38 7.23 -0.54
N LEU A 292 6.19 7.49 -1.09
CA LEU A 292 5.38 8.67 -0.83
C LEU A 292 4.05 8.26 -0.21
N GLY A 293 3.65 8.89 0.91
CA GLY A 293 2.37 8.60 1.57
C GLY A 293 1.98 9.66 2.59
N ASP A 294 0.70 9.75 2.96
CA ASP A 294 0.16 10.79 3.84
C ASP A 294 -0.36 10.27 5.19
N ASP A 295 -0.57 8.95 5.34
CA ASP A 295 -1.29 8.36 6.47
C ASP A 295 -0.36 7.65 7.48
N VAL A 296 -0.92 7.29 8.62
CA VAL A 296 -0.26 6.50 9.68
C VAL A 296 0.24 5.16 9.16
N THR A 297 -0.51 4.55 8.23
CA THR A 297 -0.12 3.27 7.64
C THR A 297 1.09 3.36 6.72
N ASP A 298 1.44 4.55 6.23
CA ASP A 298 2.64 4.80 5.44
C ASP A 298 3.90 4.87 6.31
N GLU A 299 3.75 5.21 7.59
CA GLU A 299 4.85 5.15 8.55
C GLU A 299 5.42 3.74 8.68
N ASP A 300 4.60 2.69 8.48
CA ASP A 300 5.07 1.31 8.43
C ASP A 300 6.09 1.11 7.29
N ALA A 301 5.84 1.71 6.12
CA ALA A 301 6.76 1.65 4.99
C ALA A 301 8.02 2.48 5.22
N PHE A 302 7.89 3.71 5.77
CA PHE A 302 9.04 4.54 6.14
C PHE A 302 9.93 3.81 7.15
N LEU A 303 9.31 3.21 8.17
CA LEU A 303 10.00 2.48 9.22
C LEU A 303 10.67 1.20 8.68
N ALA A 304 9.96 0.45 7.82
CA ALA A 304 10.50 -0.75 7.20
C ALA A 304 11.76 -0.45 6.38
N LEU A 305 11.75 0.60 5.57
CA LEU A 305 12.92 1.05 4.80
C LEU A 305 14.04 1.54 5.72
N SER A 306 13.73 2.26 6.80
CA SER A 306 14.73 2.81 7.72
C SER A 306 15.43 1.76 8.57
N LYS A 307 14.73 0.67 8.91
CA LYS A 307 15.24 -0.41 9.79
C LYS A 307 15.83 -1.60 9.03
N SER A 308 15.48 -1.75 7.75
CA SER A 308 15.97 -2.83 6.90
C SER A 308 17.41 -2.58 6.44
N ASN A 309 17.90 -3.47 5.58
CA ASN A 309 19.18 -3.29 4.91
C ASN A 309 19.24 -2.02 4.03
N TRP A 310 18.10 -1.36 3.79
CA TRP A 310 17.99 -0.10 3.03
C TRP A 310 18.41 1.14 3.82
N LYS A 311 18.75 1.02 5.10
CA LYS A 311 19.14 2.16 5.95
C LYS A 311 20.17 3.06 5.27
N GLY A 312 19.81 4.33 5.06
CA GLY A 312 20.63 5.34 4.38
C GLY A 312 20.66 5.23 2.84
N LYS A 313 19.89 4.30 2.25
CA LYS A 313 19.81 4.08 0.80
C LYS A 313 18.34 4.05 0.32
N TYR A 314 17.52 4.95 0.81
CA TYR A 314 16.10 5.08 0.48
C TYR A 314 15.66 6.55 0.56
N ALA A 315 14.53 6.88 -0.05
CA ALA A 315 13.83 8.12 0.16
C ALA A 315 12.41 7.85 0.66
N SER A 316 12.04 8.51 1.76
CA SER A 316 10.68 8.48 2.31
C SER A 316 10.15 9.90 2.42
N ILE A 317 8.95 10.13 1.89
CA ILE A 317 8.37 11.45 1.72
C ILE A 317 6.96 11.42 2.30
N VAL A 318 6.75 12.18 3.39
CA VAL A 318 5.41 12.37 3.96
C VAL A 318 4.69 13.46 3.19
N VAL A 319 3.44 13.20 2.79
CA VAL A 319 2.56 14.16 2.14
C VAL A 319 1.62 14.76 3.18
N GLN A 320 1.55 16.09 3.23
CA GLN A 320 0.69 16.83 4.15
C GLN A 320 -0.58 17.27 3.45
N GLY A 321 -1.71 17.17 4.11
CA GLY A 321 -2.98 17.69 3.60
C GLY A 321 -2.99 19.23 3.51
N GLU A 322 -3.63 19.77 2.48
CA GLU A 322 -3.71 21.22 2.25
C GLU A 322 -4.39 22.01 3.38
N LYS A 323 -5.25 21.35 4.17
CA LYS A 323 -6.01 21.96 5.27
C LYS A 323 -5.24 22.00 6.60
N ASP A 324 -4.05 21.47 6.65
CA ASP A 324 -3.25 21.38 7.87
C ASP A 324 -2.46 22.66 8.19
N THR A 325 -2.63 23.74 7.40
CA THR A 325 -1.89 25.00 7.55
C THR A 325 -2.61 26.08 8.36
N VAL A 326 -3.83 25.88 8.84
CA VAL A 326 -4.57 26.91 9.61
C VAL A 326 -4.36 26.70 11.11
N VAL A 327 -3.38 27.39 11.67
CA VAL A 327 -3.27 27.64 13.10
C VAL A 327 -4.22 28.77 13.46
N GLY A 328 -5.44 28.43 13.86
CA GLY A 328 -6.43 29.31 14.43
C GLY A 328 -7.11 28.60 15.59
N GLU A 329 -7.26 29.28 16.73
CA GLU A 329 -7.85 28.76 17.95
C GLU A 329 -9.20 28.05 17.64
N GLY A 330 -9.26 26.73 17.85
CA GLY A 330 -10.54 26.03 18.03
C GLY A 330 -10.94 24.93 17.05
N LEU A 331 -10.15 24.56 16.06
CA LEU A 331 -10.40 23.33 15.29
C LEU A 331 -9.14 22.47 15.25
N VAL A 332 -9.13 21.43 16.04
CA VAL A 332 -8.19 20.30 15.89
C VAL A 332 -8.60 19.56 14.63
N GLY A 333 -8.14 20.05 13.48
CA GLY A 333 -8.16 19.29 12.25
C GLY A 333 -7.24 18.08 12.45
N VAL A 334 -7.78 16.87 12.41
CA VAL A 334 -7.03 15.61 12.49
C VAL A 334 -6.30 15.42 11.14
N GLY A 335 -5.30 16.26 10.89
CA GLY A 335 -4.35 16.12 9.81
C GLY A 335 -3.00 15.65 10.36
N CYS A 336 -2.15 15.10 9.53
CA CYS A 336 -0.81 14.58 9.88
C CYS A 336 0.15 15.58 10.55
N MET A 337 -0.26 16.80 10.86
CA MET A 337 0.58 17.92 11.31
C MET A 337 1.26 17.78 12.67
N HIS A 338 0.85 16.82 13.51
CA HIS A 338 1.34 16.75 14.89
C HIS A 338 1.88 15.39 15.31
N ARG A 339 2.27 14.54 14.35
CA ARG A 339 2.89 13.26 14.67
C ARG A 339 4.35 13.21 14.29
N ASN A 340 5.14 12.49 15.07
CA ASN A 340 6.48 12.10 14.68
C ASN A 340 6.41 11.27 13.41
N THR A 341 7.16 11.65 12.37
CA THR A 341 7.28 10.88 11.14
C THR A 341 8.68 10.29 11.00
N ASN A 342 8.76 9.10 10.40
CA ASN A 342 10.03 8.49 9.98
C ASN A 342 10.42 8.89 8.55
N ALA A 343 9.66 9.79 7.91
CA ALA A 343 9.99 10.31 6.59
C ALA A 343 11.23 11.22 6.64
N LEU A 344 12.04 11.16 5.57
CA LEU A 344 13.23 11.99 5.39
C LEU A 344 12.91 13.35 4.77
N TRP A 345 11.84 13.43 3.98
CA TRP A 345 11.36 14.64 3.30
C TRP A 345 9.85 14.78 3.44
N SER A 346 9.35 15.96 3.06
CA SER A 346 7.92 16.27 3.06
C SER A 346 7.49 16.90 1.73
N LEU A 347 6.19 16.79 1.41
CA LEU A 347 5.50 17.52 0.35
C LEU A 347 4.17 18.05 0.90
N ARG A 348 3.61 19.10 0.26
CA ARG A 348 2.33 19.69 0.63
C ARG A 348 1.29 19.38 -0.42
N GLY A 349 0.31 18.54 -0.05
CA GLY A 349 -0.80 18.18 -0.92
C GLY A 349 -0.41 17.47 -2.21
N THR A 350 -1.43 17.11 -2.95
CA THR A 350 -1.31 16.36 -4.21
C THR A 350 -0.62 17.15 -5.33
N GLU A 351 -0.72 18.50 -5.33
CA GLU A 351 -0.08 19.34 -6.35
C GLU A 351 1.46 19.31 -6.25
N GLU A 352 2.00 19.33 -5.01
CA GLU A 352 3.45 19.20 -4.84
C GLU A 352 3.93 17.78 -5.17
N VAL A 353 3.11 16.75 -4.88
CA VAL A 353 3.40 15.37 -5.30
C VAL A 353 3.49 15.28 -6.82
N GLN A 354 2.50 15.84 -7.55
CA GLN A 354 2.55 15.89 -9.01
C GLN A 354 3.84 16.51 -9.51
N GLY A 355 4.16 17.73 -9.05
CA GLY A 355 5.37 18.42 -9.47
C GLY A 355 6.67 17.69 -9.11
N PHE A 356 6.69 16.95 -7.99
CA PHE A 356 7.82 16.10 -7.62
C PHE A 356 7.94 14.89 -8.57
N LEU A 357 6.83 14.24 -8.91
CA LEU A 357 6.82 13.13 -9.88
C LEU A 357 7.26 13.58 -11.28
N GLU A 358 6.90 14.80 -11.70
CA GLU A 358 7.37 15.39 -12.94
C GLU A 358 8.91 15.57 -12.92
N LEU A 359 9.49 16.01 -11.78
CA LEU A 359 10.95 16.10 -11.63
C LEU A 359 11.62 14.72 -11.68
N ILE A 360 11.06 13.71 -11.01
CA ILE A 360 11.54 12.32 -11.09
C ILE A 360 11.42 11.78 -12.51
N GLY A 361 10.29 12.03 -13.18
CA GLY A 361 10.08 11.67 -14.59
C GLY A 361 11.05 12.35 -15.57
N GLY A 362 11.64 13.48 -15.17
CA GLY A 362 12.66 14.19 -15.91
C GLY A 362 14.08 13.59 -15.82
N LEU A 363 14.34 12.68 -14.87
CA LEU A 363 15.63 11.99 -14.73
C LEU A 363 15.81 10.91 -15.79
#